data_db43134c54803e9bc456e61bf361badc
#
_entry.id   db43134c54803e9bc456e61bf361badc
#
_cell.length_a   1.000
_cell.length_b   1.000
_cell.length_c   1.000
_cell.angle_alpha   90.00
_cell.angle_beta   90.00
_cell.angle_gamma   90.00
#
_symmetry.space_group_name_H-M   'P 1'
#
loop_
_entity.id
_entity.type
_entity.pdbx_description
1 polymer ?
#
loop_
_entity_poly.entity_id
_entity_poly.type
_entity_poly.pdbx_seq_one_letter_code
_entity_poly.pdbx_strand_id
1 'polypeptide(L)'
;MDSKIIKLSIIFFLLFFKANAVEFNGKFIQGHFILGKTSPDSLIKIDDKKVKVSKEGFFVFGLDRDRKFDVTISVTNSNSNKKIIKKVLKRKYKIQRIDGLDEKKVTPPEEVYSRIKKENNEIGKARSINSDLDFFKNKFIMPVDGIISGVYGSQRILNGKPKWPHYGIDIAAK
;
A
#
# COMPACT_ATOMS: atom_id res chain seq x y z
N MET A 1 -56.89 37.20 -34.38
CA MET A 1 -55.45 37.15 -34.69
C MET A 1 -54.75 36.47 -33.54
N ASP A 2 -54.51 35.16 -33.64
CA ASP A 2 -53.99 34.35 -32.56
C ASP A 2 -52.48 34.36 -32.61
N SER A 3 -51.88 34.93 -31.58
CA SER A 3 -50.44 34.88 -31.41
C SER A 3 -50.04 33.51 -30.77
N LYS A 4 -49.55 32.60 -31.59
CA LYS A 4 -48.97 31.33 -31.11
C LYS A 4 -47.67 31.63 -30.38
N ILE A 5 -47.70 31.55 -29.04
CA ILE A 5 -46.49 31.57 -28.20
C ILE A 5 -45.78 30.23 -28.40
N ILE A 6 -44.69 30.23 -29.16
CA ILE A 6 -43.78 29.09 -29.27
C ILE A 6 -42.99 29.01 -27.95
N LYS A 7 -43.36 28.07 -27.08
CA LYS A 7 -42.56 27.71 -25.91
C LYS A 7 -41.35 26.91 -26.38
N LEU A 8 -40.24 27.60 -26.50
CA LEU A 8 -38.94 26.95 -26.73
C LEU A 8 -38.49 26.27 -25.43
N SER A 9 -38.78 24.98 -25.29
CA SER A 9 -38.24 24.15 -24.20
C SER A 9 -36.74 23.92 -24.43
N ILE A 10 -35.91 24.69 -23.76
CA ILE A 10 -34.45 24.41 -23.68
C ILE A 10 -34.29 23.22 -22.76
N ILE A 11 -34.16 22.03 -23.35
CA ILE A 11 -33.69 20.82 -22.65
C ILE A 11 -32.21 21.03 -22.39
N PHE A 12 -31.87 21.46 -21.18
CA PHE A 12 -30.51 21.54 -20.70
C PHE A 12 -30.02 20.09 -20.47
N PHE A 13 -29.42 19.50 -21.48
CA PHE A 13 -28.79 18.18 -21.37
C PHE A 13 -27.53 18.36 -20.51
N LEU A 14 -27.65 18.16 -19.20
CA LEU A 14 -26.53 18.08 -18.28
C LEU A 14 -25.69 16.85 -18.67
N LEU A 15 -24.73 17.07 -19.54
CA LEU A 15 -23.63 16.12 -19.74
C LEU A 15 -22.89 16.02 -18.40
N PHE A 16 -23.24 15.01 -17.62
CA PHE A 16 -22.42 14.58 -16.50
C PHE A 16 -21.10 14.07 -17.05
N PHE A 17 -20.16 14.96 -17.27
CA PHE A 17 -18.77 14.57 -17.41
C PHE A 17 -18.43 13.89 -16.08
N LYS A 18 -18.38 12.55 -16.09
CA LYS A 18 -17.74 11.81 -15.01
C LYS A 18 -16.30 12.30 -14.99
N ALA A 19 -16.00 13.28 -14.17
CA ALA A 19 -14.64 13.65 -13.89
C ALA A 19 -14.00 12.35 -13.38
N ASN A 20 -13.03 11.82 -14.13
CA ASN A 20 -12.26 10.64 -13.74
C ASN A 20 -11.39 11.01 -12.53
N ALA A 21 -12.05 11.24 -11.40
CA ALA A 21 -11.40 11.55 -10.14
C ALA A 21 -10.75 10.27 -9.63
N VAL A 22 -9.47 10.36 -9.33
CA VAL A 22 -8.78 9.28 -8.62
C VAL A 22 -9.25 9.32 -7.17
N GLU A 23 -9.75 8.21 -6.69
CA GLU A 23 -10.16 8.02 -5.31
C GLU A 23 -9.09 7.27 -4.54
N PHE A 24 -8.93 7.59 -3.25
CA PHE A 24 -7.99 6.93 -2.36
C PHE A 24 -8.71 6.48 -1.10
N ASN A 25 -8.51 5.22 -0.74
CA ASN A 25 -8.96 4.65 0.52
C ASN A 25 -7.73 4.23 1.32
N GLY A 26 -7.62 4.70 2.56
CA GLY A 26 -6.48 4.49 3.44
C GLY A 26 -5.96 5.80 4.04
N LYS A 27 -5.02 5.66 4.98
CA LYS A 27 -4.41 6.81 5.66
C LYS A 27 -3.00 7.02 5.13
N PHE A 28 -2.68 8.25 4.70
CA PHE A 28 -1.34 8.61 4.26
C PHE A 28 -0.39 8.78 5.47
N ILE A 29 -0.07 7.66 6.08
CA ILE A 29 0.78 7.53 7.27
C ILE A 29 1.86 6.50 6.96
N GLN A 30 3.08 6.67 7.48
CA GLN A 30 4.18 5.71 7.36
C GLN A 30 3.72 4.28 7.68
N GLY A 31 4.11 3.31 6.83
CA GLY A 31 3.79 1.90 6.99
C GLY A 31 2.35 1.49 6.67
N HIS A 32 1.54 2.39 6.12
CA HIS A 32 0.19 2.07 5.64
C HIS A 32 0.22 1.73 4.14
N PHE A 33 -0.77 1.00 3.68
CA PHE A 33 -1.06 0.87 2.25
C PHE A 33 -2.27 1.74 1.89
N ILE A 34 -2.33 2.13 0.62
CA ILE A 34 -3.40 2.92 0.05
C ILE A 34 -4.01 2.13 -1.10
N LEU A 35 -5.31 1.94 -1.05
CA LEU A 35 -6.09 1.43 -2.17
C LEU A 35 -6.57 2.62 -2.99
N GLY A 36 -6.25 2.61 -4.28
CA GLY A 36 -6.72 3.62 -5.21
C GLY A 36 -7.71 3.06 -6.21
N LYS A 37 -8.58 3.93 -6.75
CA LYS A 37 -9.48 3.64 -7.86
C LYS A 37 -9.41 4.75 -8.89
N THR A 38 -9.35 4.37 -10.16
CA THR A 38 -9.27 5.26 -11.31
C THR A 38 -9.93 4.59 -12.53
N SER A 39 -9.89 5.24 -13.70
CA SER A 39 -10.26 4.58 -14.94
C SER A 39 -9.30 3.44 -15.27
N PRO A 40 -9.79 2.29 -15.78
CA PRO A 40 -8.96 1.12 -16.06
C PRO A 40 -7.81 1.36 -17.06
N ASP A 41 -7.96 2.31 -17.95
CA ASP A 41 -6.99 2.74 -18.96
C ASP A 41 -5.91 3.69 -18.44
N SER A 42 -5.98 4.07 -17.15
CA SER A 42 -5.05 5.01 -16.56
C SER A 42 -3.68 4.39 -16.32
N LEU A 43 -2.63 5.15 -16.60
CA LEU A 43 -1.28 4.89 -16.17
C LEU A 43 -1.04 5.57 -14.82
N ILE A 44 -0.75 4.78 -13.80
CA ILE A 44 -0.43 5.27 -12.46
C ILE A 44 1.07 5.15 -12.20
N LYS A 45 1.66 6.24 -11.68
CA LYS A 45 3.02 6.21 -11.12
C LYS A 45 2.99 6.74 -9.68
N ILE A 46 3.68 6.05 -8.80
CA ILE A 46 3.91 6.47 -7.41
C ILE A 46 5.40 6.73 -7.26
N ASP A 47 5.79 7.98 -6.98
CA ASP A 47 7.18 8.43 -6.93
C ASP A 47 7.96 7.94 -8.18
N ASP A 48 7.38 8.16 -9.37
CA ASP A 48 7.86 7.76 -10.69
C ASP A 48 7.89 6.25 -10.99
N LYS A 49 7.58 5.38 -10.02
CA LYS A 49 7.44 3.94 -10.23
C LYS A 49 6.04 3.60 -10.75
N LYS A 50 5.99 2.89 -11.88
CA LYS A 50 4.74 2.43 -12.47
C LYS A 50 4.04 1.42 -11.54
N VAL A 51 2.74 1.61 -11.34
CA VAL A 51 1.88 0.72 -10.55
C VAL A 51 0.83 0.10 -11.45
N LYS A 52 0.59 -1.20 -11.27
CA LYS A 52 -0.42 -1.94 -12.05
C LYS A 52 -1.82 -1.49 -11.64
N VAL A 53 -2.65 -1.24 -12.65
CA VAL A 53 -4.09 -0.95 -12.50
C VAL A 53 -4.86 -2.19 -12.95
N SER A 54 -5.83 -2.64 -12.14
CA SER A 54 -6.67 -3.78 -12.48
C SER A 54 -7.67 -3.43 -13.59
N LYS A 55 -8.31 -4.45 -14.18
CA LYS A 55 -9.37 -4.28 -15.18
C LYS A 55 -10.57 -3.46 -14.67
N GLU A 56 -10.75 -3.38 -13.36
CA GLU A 56 -11.79 -2.59 -12.72
C GLU A 56 -11.30 -1.20 -12.27
N GLY A 57 -10.03 -0.84 -12.56
CA GLY A 57 -9.44 0.45 -12.21
C GLY A 57 -8.86 0.51 -10.80
N PHE A 58 -8.72 -0.60 -10.09
CA PHE A 58 -8.09 -0.62 -8.76
C PHE A 58 -6.57 -0.72 -8.85
N PHE A 59 -5.89 -0.04 -7.93
CA PHE A 59 -4.46 -0.15 -7.72
C PHE A 59 -4.14 -0.02 -6.23
N VAL A 60 -2.98 -0.52 -5.83
CA VAL A 60 -2.53 -0.48 -4.44
C VAL A 60 -1.05 -0.11 -4.36
N PHE A 61 -0.69 0.67 -3.36
CA PHE A 61 0.70 0.96 -3.05
C PHE A 61 0.92 1.10 -1.55
N GLY A 62 2.13 0.76 -1.09
CA GLY A 62 2.55 0.91 0.29
C GLY A 62 3.33 2.20 0.51
N LEU A 63 3.24 2.73 1.71
CA LEU A 63 4.09 3.82 2.19
C LEU A 63 5.16 3.21 3.11
N ASP A 64 6.43 3.44 2.78
CA ASP A 64 7.54 2.89 3.55
C ASP A 64 7.44 3.23 5.04
N ARG A 65 7.91 2.31 5.90
CA ARG A 65 7.92 2.45 7.35
C ARG A 65 8.59 3.75 7.81
N ASP A 66 9.71 4.07 7.19
CA ASP A 66 10.56 5.20 7.58
C ASP A 66 10.56 6.31 6.51
N ARG A 67 9.47 6.38 5.70
CA ARG A 67 9.33 7.38 4.65
C ARG A 67 9.47 8.80 5.19
N LYS A 68 10.33 9.60 4.57
CA LYS A 68 10.64 10.97 5.01
C LYS A 68 9.93 12.05 4.18
N PHE A 69 9.47 11.71 2.99
CA PHE A 69 8.94 12.64 2.01
C PHE A 69 7.46 12.39 1.72
N ASP A 70 6.78 13.40 1.22
CA ASP A 70 5.44 13.29 0.70
C ASP A 70 5.40 12.34 -0.49
N VAL A 71 4.24 11.75 -0.78
CA VAL A 71 4.08 10.86 -1.92
C VAL A 71 3.55 11.64 -3.12
N THR A 72 4.18 11.43 -4.26
CA THR A 72 3.73 11.94 -5.54
C THR A 72 3.01 10.85 -6.31
N ILE A 73 1.79 11.15 -6.74
CA ILE A 73 0.93 10.25 -7.51
C ILE A 73 0.67 10.91 -8.86
N SER A 74 1.18 10.31 -9.93
CA SER A 74 0.91 10.76 -11.29
C SER A 74 -0.14 9.85 -11.92
N VAL A 75 -1.16 10.46 -12.49
CA VAL A 75 -2.28 9.81 -13.16
C VAL A 75 -2.38 10.33 -14.57
N THR A 76 -2.15 9.47 -15.54
CA THR A 76 -2.22 9.80 -16.96
C THR A 76 -3.25 8.91 -17.65
N ASN A 77 -4.17 9.49 -18.36
CA ASN A 77 -5.10 8.80 -19.26
C ASN A 77 -5.25 9.60 -20.56
N SER A 78 -6.08 9.14 -21.49
CA SER A 78 -6.30 9.80 -22.79
C SER A 78 -6.70 11.28 -22.69
N ASN A 79 -7.34 11.68 -21.59
CA ASN A 79 -7.98 12.99 -21.45
C ASN A 79 -7.29 13.91 -20.41
N SER A 80 -6.35 13.37 -19.62
CA SER A 80 -5.72 14.15 -18.55
C SER A 80 -4.36 13.60 -18.13
N ASN A 81 -3.52 14.53 -17.67
CA ASN A 81 -2.28 14.23 -16.96
C ASN A 81 -2.27 15.01 -15.66
N LYS A 82 -2.46 14.32 -14.54
CA LYS A 82 -2.61 14.94 -13.22
C LYS A 82 -1.51 14.45 -12.28
N LYS A 83 -0.89 15.40 -11.59
CA LYS A 83 0.06 15.13 -10.50
C LYS A 83 -0.57 15.52 -9.17
N ILE A 84 -0.61 14.58 -8.23
CA ILE A 84 -1.19 14.74 -6.89
C ILE A 84 -0.10 14.51 -5.88
N ILE A 85 0.09 15.46 -4.96
CA ILE A 85 1.03 15.32 -3.85
C ILE A 85 0.22 15.14 -2.57
N LYS A 86 0.53 14.10 -1.81
CA LYS A 86 -0.10 13.81 -0.52
C LYS A 86 0.95 13.80 0.58
N LYS A 87 0.71 14.59 1.62
CA LYS A 87 1.53 14.60 2.83
C LYS A 87 1.46 13.25 3.52
N VAL A 88 2.63 12.70 3.87
CA VAL A 88 2.72 11.44 4.62
C VAL A 88 3.05 11.75 6.07
N LEU A 89 2.14 11.36 6.97
CA LEU A 89 2.29 11.57 8.39
C LEU A 89 3.25 10.55 9.00
N LYS A 90 4.02 10.99 9.98
CA LYS A 90 4.91 10.10 10.75
C LYS A 90 4.09 9.19 11.65
N ARG A 91 4.57 7.96 11.84
CA ARG A 91 4.04 6.98 12.78
C ARG A 91 5.05 6.71 13.89
N LYS A 92 4.58 6.58 15.13
CA LYS A 92 5.38 6.08 16.24
C LYS A 92 5.34 4.56 16.24
N TYR A 93 6.51 3.92 16.21
CA TYR A 93 6.64 2.46 16.27
C TYR A 93 7.12 2.02 17.65
N LYS A 94 6.69 0.82 18.05
CA LYS A 94 7.16 0.20 19.30
C LYS A 94 8.60 -0.29 19.10
N ILE A 95 9.54 0.29 19.84
CA ILE A 95 10.95 -0.12 19.84
C ILE A 95 11.25 -0.73 21.20
N GLN A 96 11.69 -1.97 21.21
CA GLN A 96 12.08 -2.72 22.41
C GLN A 96 13.60 -2.82 22.48
N ARG A 97 14.18 -2.37 23.58
CA ARG A 97 15.61 -2.53 23.87
C ARG A 97 15.78 -3.68 24.86
N ILE A 98 16.69 -4.60 24.56
CA ILE A 98 17.00 -5.76 25.37
C ILE A 98 18.52 -5.86 25.41
N ASP A 99 19.09 -5.71 26.60
CA ASP A 99 20.53 -5.77 26.83
C ASP A 99 20.86 -6.99 27.72
N GLY A 100 22.13 -7.39 27.79
CA GLY A 100 22.60 -8.54 28.55
C GLY A 100 22.29 -9.90 27.91
N LEU A 101 22.01 -9.93 26.62
CA LEU A 101 21.83 -11.19 25.89
C LEU A 101 23.18 -11.82 25.52
N ASP A 102 23.25 -13.16 25.57
CA ASP A 102 24.34 -13.92 24.96
C ASP A 102 24.49 -13.55 23.47
N GLU A 103 25.70 -13.30 23.01
CA GLU A 103 26.00 -12.89 21.64
C GLU A 103 25.45 -13.90 20.60
N LYS A 104 25.45 -15.20 20.93
CA LYS A 104 24.85 -16.24 20.08
C LYS A 104 23.35 -16.07 19.83
N LYS A 105 22.63 -15.38 20.75
CA LYS A 105 21.21 -15.03 20.59
C LYS A 105 21.00 -13.76 19.80
N VAL A 106 22.05 -12.94 19.67
CA VAL A 106 22.01 -11.68 18.92
C VAL A 106 22.36 -11.92 17.44
N THR A 107 23.30 -12.82 17.15
CA THR A 107 23.77 -13.14 15.81
C THR A 107 23.54 -14.63 15.56
N PRO A 108 22.78 -15.03 14.51
CA PRO A 108 22.57 -16.44 14.19
C PRO A 108 23.92 -17.16 13.92
N PRO A 109 24.04 -18.42 14.30
CA PRO A 109 25.19 -19.23 13.90
C PRO A 109 25.34 -19.38 12.39
N GLU A 110 26.58 -19.51 11.89
CA GLU A 110 26.90 -19.61 10.47
C GLU A 110 26.10 -20.72 9.75
N GLU A 111 25.90 -21.85 10.42
CA GLU A 111 25.19 -23.04 9.90
C GLU A 111 23.74 -22.73 9.49
N VAL A 112 23.12 -21.70 10.09
CA VAL A 112 21.74 -21.32 9.81
C VAL A 112 21.63 -20.44 8.56
N TYR A 113 22.70 -19.76 8.15
CA TYR A 113 22.65 -18.82 7.04
C TYR A 113 22.34 -19.47 5.69
N SER A 114 22.82 -20.67 5.44
CA SER A 114 22.52 -21.41 4.19
C SER A 114 21.02 -21.70 4.06
N ARG A 115 20.39 -22.12 5.16
CA ARG A 115 18.94 -22.34 5.21
C ARG A 115 18.17 -21.04 5.00
N ILE A 116 18.53 -19.97 5.73
CA ILE A 116 17.90 -18.64 5.60
C ILE A 116 17.99 -18.14 4.15
N LYS A 117 19.15 -18.30 3.51
CA LYS A 117 19.36 -17.90 2.12
C LYS A 117 18.44 -18.68 1.17
N LYS A 118 18.31 -20.00 1.35
CA LYS A 118 17.42 -20.85 0.56
C LYS A 118 15.96 -20.39 0.71
N GLU A 119 15.49 -20.25 1.95
CA GLU A 119 14.13 -19.83 2.26
C GLU A 119 13.82 -18.43 1.68
N ASN A 120 14.75 -17.47 1.83
CA ASN A 120 14.61 -16.15 1.24
C ASN A 120 14.51 -16.17 -0.29
N ASN A 121 15.26 -17.06 -0.96
CA ASN A 121 15.17 -17.22 -2.40
C ASN A 121 13.81 -17.79 -2.84
N GLU A 122 13.27 -18.75 -2.11
CA GLU A 122 11.93 -19.33 -2.37
C GLU A 122 10.83 -18.28 -2.16
N ILE A 123 10.91 -17.52 -1.08
CA ILE A 123 10.02 -16.38 -0.83
C ILE A 123 10.13 -15.34 -1.94
N GLY A 124 11.37 -15.03 -2.37
CA GLY A 124 11.62 -14.09 -3.47
C GLY A 124 10.97 -14.54 -4.78
N LYS A 125 11.08 -15.82 -5.12
CA LYS A 125 10.41 -16.41 -6.29
C LYS A 125 8.89 -16.31 -6.20
N ALA A 126 8.30 -16.66 -5.05
CA ALA A 126 6.87 -16.56 -4.84
C ALA A 126 6.38 -15.11 -4.97
N ARG A 127 7.12 -14.14 -4.42
CA ARG A 127 6.79 -12.71 -4.49
C ARG A 127 6.99 -12.08 -5.87
N SER A 128 7.78 -12.70 -6.75
CA SER A 128 8.00 -12.21 -8.12
C SER A 128 6.84 -12.50 -9.06
N ILE A 129 5.88 -13.33 -8.66
CA ILE A 129 4.72 -13.67 -9.48
C ILE A 129 3.83 -12.43 -9.63
N ASN A 130 3.74 -11.92 -10.85
CA ASN A 130 2.89 -10.79 -11.18
C ASN A 130 1.56 -11.30 -11.75
N SER A 131 0.61 -11.63 -10.87
CA SER A 131 -0.73 -12.09 -11.26
C SER A 131 -1.67 -10.93 -11.60
N ASP A 132 -2.78 -11.24 -12.29
CA ASP A 132 -3.87 -10.30 -12.55
C ASP A 132 -4.95 -10.30 -11.46
N LEU A 133 -4.70 -11.05 -10.38
CA LEU A 133 -5.60 -11.13 -9.24
C LEU A 133 -5.60 -9.80 -8.48
N ASP A 134 -6.79 -9.33 -8.14
CA ASP A 134 -7.00 -8.07 -7.45
C ASP A 134 -7.63 -8.25 -6.06
N PHE A 135 -7.31 -9.35 -5.40
CA PHE A 135 -7.79 -9.69 -4.05
C PHE A 135 -7.51 -8.61 -3.01
N PHE A 136 -6.52 -7.76 -3.26
CA PHE A 136 -6.19 -6.62 -2.39
C PHE A 136 -7.35 -5.60 -2.25
N LYS A 137 -8.34 -5.62 -3.13
CA LYS A 137 -9.55 -4.78 -3.01
C LYS A 137 -10.52 -5.26 -1.93
N ASN A 138 -10.42 -6.53 -1.54
CA ASN A 138 -11.29 -7.16 -0.56
C ASN A 138 -10.72 -7.02 0.86
N LYS A 139 -11.56 -7.27 1.87
CA LYS A 139 -11.09 -7.34 3.26
C LYS A 139 -10.26 -8.61 3.45
N PHE A 140 -9.14 -8.48 4.16
CA PHE A 140 -8.38 -9.63 4.62
C PHE A 140 -9.10 -10.32 5.76
N ILE A 141 -9.10 -11.66 5.75
CA ILE A 141 -9.57 -12.47 6.86
C ILE A 141 -8.42 -12.74 7.83
N MET A 142 -8.74 -12.94 9.10
CA MET A 142 -7.75 -13.43 10.06
C MET A 142 -7.43 -14.89 9.74
N PRO A 143 -6.15 -15.24 9.54
CA PRO A 143 -5.78 -16.60 9.14
C PRO A 143 -5.94 -17.62 10.27
N VAL A 144 -5.90 -17.17 11.51
CA VAL A 144 -6.03 -18.00 12.71
C VAL A 144 -6.50 -17.14 13.88
N ASP A 145 -7.20 -17.76 14.82
CA ASP A 145 -7.54 -17.11 16.09
C ASP A 145 -6.32 -17.13 17.03
N GLY A 146 -6.03 -16.00 17.65
CA GLY A 146 -4.91 -15.87 18.56
C GLY A 146 -4.60 -14.43 18.96
N ILE A 147 -3.66 -14.28 19.88
CA ILE A 147 -3.22 -12.98 20.37
C ILE A 147 -2.22 -12.38 19.37
N ILE A 148 -2.40 -11.12 18.97
CA ILE A 148 -1.39 -10.42 18.17
C ILE A 148 -0.18 -10.14 19.07
N SER A 149 0.89 -10.91 18.86
CA SER A 149 2.14 -10.85 19.63
C SER A 149 3.20 -9.95 18.97
N GLY A 150 3.11 -9.74 17.67
CA GLY A 150 3.96 -8.83 16.92
C GLY A 150 3.15 -7.93 15.98
N VAL A 151 3.50 -6.64 15.90
CA VAL A 151 2.83 -5.66 15.05
C VAL A 151 3.78 -5.08 14.02
N TYR A 152 3.24 -4.73 12.84
CA TYR A 152 4.01 -4.10 11.78
C TYR A 152 4.78 -2.87 12.25
N GLY A 153 6.04 -2.80 11.86
CA GLY A 153 6.95 -1.69 12.14
C GLY A 153 7.62 -1.72 13.50
N SER A 154 7.24 -2.64 14.42
CA SER A 154 7.98 -2.82 15.67
C SER A 154 9.42 -3.24 15.41
N GLN A 155 10.34 -2.87 16.31
CA GLN A 155 11.77 -3.14 16.14
C GLN A 155 12.41 -3.49 17.49
N ARG A 156 13.35 -4.43 17.46
CA ARG A 156 14.18 -4.77 18.61
C ARG A 156 15.58 -4.22 18.43
N ILE A 157 16.15 -3.73 19.52
CA ILE A 157 17.56 -3.39 19.63
C ILE A 157 18.14 -4.34 20.68
N LEU A 158 19.03 -5.25 20.25
CA LEU A 158 19.60 -6.30 21.09
C LEU A 158 21.05 -5.97 21.37
N ASN A 159 21.44 -5.83 22.65
CA ASN A 159 22.80 -5.41 23.05
C ASN A 159 23.27 -4.18 22.26
N GLY A 160 22.42 -3.16 22.11
CA GLY A 160 22.72 -1.97 21.32
C GLY A 160 22.66 -2.14 19.79
N LYS A 161 22.54 -3.36 19.27
CA LYS A 161 22.48 -3.66 17.82
C LYS A 161 21.04 -3.63 17.32
N PRO A 162 20.63 -2.68 16.46
CA PRO A 162 19.28 -2.65 15.91
C PRO A 162 19.06 -3.85 14.96
N LYS A 163 17.95 -4.53 15.14
CA LYS A 163 17.49 -5.60 14.25
C LYS A 163 16.55 -5.04 13.18
N TRP A 164 16.30 -5.81 12.13
CA TRP A 164 15.35 -5.42 11.10
C TRP A 164 13.96 -5.17 11.72
N PRO A 165 13.26 -4.13 11.27
CA PRO A 165 11.87 -3.93 11.66
C PRO A 165 11.00 -5.11 11.28
N HIS A 166 9.98 -5.35 12.06
CA HIS A 166 8.99 -6.38 11.75
C HIS A 166 8.03 -5.90 10.65
N TYR A 167 8.03 -6.55 9.51
CA TYR A 167 7.21 -6.17 8.33
C TYR A 167 5.94 -7.02 8.19
N GLY A 168 5.39 -7.48 9.28
CA GLY A 168 4.18 -8.29 9.32
C GLY A 168 3.45 -8.16 10.65
N ILE A 169 2.54 -9.08 10.88
CA ILE A 169 1.91 -9.32 12.17
C ILE A 169 2.20 -10.75 12.59
N ASP A 170 2.46 -10.96 13.88
CA ASP A 170 2.55 -12.28 14.48
C ASP A 170 1.28 -12.55 15.26
N ILE A 171 0.71 -13.74 15.07
CA ILE A 171 -0.46 -14.20 15.79
C ILE A 171 -0.06 -15.47 16.55
N ALA A 172 -0.07 -15.39 17.87
CA ALA A 172 0.19 -16.53 18.73
C ALA A 172 -1.07 -17.41 18.80
N ALA A 173 -1.10 -18.45 17.99
CA ALA A 173 -2.13 -19.49 18.04
C ALA A 173 -1.78 -20.52 19.11
N LYS A 174 -2.83 -21.20 19.66
CA LYS A 174 -2.68 -22.33 20.58
C LYS A 174 -2.29 -23.60 19.82
#